data_88976898c094d5750890e502da6a58f2
#
_entry.id   88976898c094d5750890e502da6a58f2
#
_cell.length_a   1.000
_cell.length_b   1.000
_cell.length_c   1.000
_cell.angle_alpha   90.00
_cell.angle_beta   90.00
_cell.angle_gamma   90.00
#
_symmetry.space_group_name_H-M   'P 1'
#
loop_
_entity.id
_entity.type
_entity.pdbx_description
1 polymer ?
#
loop_
_entity_poly.entity_id
_entity_poly.type
_entity_poly.pdbx_seq_one_letter_code
_entity_poly.pdbx_strand_id
1 'polypeptide(L)'
;MGASKTRWVAASTGGALRWLEIAVPAHAEAVEAVSEILSRYGHNGIAVEIPLAPRGGADHTVKAYLVDDVDSFAKVSDARDALGHLQAFGLGPIGELAVRTVDDENWLEAWKATVTPVRIGRFLVRPTWSDASAPDAITIALDPGMAFGTGLHPTTQQCLEAVSYMDVEGLRVLDVGTGSGILAIAAAKRGAREVVGVDTDPLAVRAAKENAEANGVTVDARSGSAADVDGAFDVVLANLVGPVLVQVAPHLRARLQTSGSLVAAGITTEAERDVLSAFVAEGLGVVDRDERSDWVRLVMTA
;
A
#
# COMPACT_ATOMS: atom_id res chain seq x y z
N MET A 1 47.22 32.58 -4.37
CA MET A 1 46.89 31.69 -5.50
C MET A 1 45.50 31.10 -5.21
N GLY A 2 44.51 31.64 -5.89
CA GLY A 2 43.09 31.37 -5.58
C GLY A 2 42.58 30.10 -6.27
N ALA A 3 41.91 29.26 -5.51
CA ALA A 3 41.15 28.13 -6.05
C ALA A 3 39.75 28.63 -6.44
N SER A 4 39.49 28.63 -7.75
CA SER A 4 38.21 28.95 -8.36
C SER A 4 37.14 27.91 -7.94
N LYS A 5 36.14 28.35 -7.18
CA LYS A 5 34.92 27.58 -6.94
C LYS A 5 34.04 27.69 -8.19
N THR A 6 34.06 26.68 -9.03
CA THR A 6 33.12 26.57 -10.14
C THR A 6 31.74 26.25 -9.58
N ARG A 7 30.87 27.25 -9.57
CA ARG A 7 29.46 27.15 -9.19
C ARG A 7 28.73 26.60 -10.42
N TRP A 8 28.31 25.35 -10.34
CA TRP A 8 27.39 24.79 -11.32
C TRP A 8 26.03 25.47 -11.15
N VAL A 9 25.70 26.34 -12.07
CA VAL A 9 24.36 26.88 -12.24
C VAL A 9 23.61 25.86 -13.08
N ALA A 10 22.60 25.24 -12.52
CA ALA A 10 21.65 24.43 -13.26
C ALA A 10 20.99 25.35 -14.30
N ALA A 11 21.26 25.12 -15.56
CA ALA A 11 20.54 25.76 -16.64
C ALA A 11 19.12 25.20 -16.69
N SER A 12 18.16 26.03 -16.34
CA SER A 12 16.74 25.78 -16.60
C SER A 12 16.50 25.93 -18.10
N THR A 13 16.73 24.88 -18.87
CA THR A 13 16.17 24.75 -20.21
C THR A 13 14.81 24.10 -20.04
N GLY A 14 13.76 24.84 -20.40
CA GLY A 14 12.37 24.34 -20.46
C GLY A 14 12.22 23.28 -21.55
N GLY A 15 12.67 22.07 -21.26
CA GLY A 15 12.41 20.87 -22.02
C GLY A 15 11.39 20.02 -21.24
N ALA A 16 10.40 19.48 -21.90
CA ALA A 16 9.47 18.50 -21.34
C ALA A 16 10.28 17.38 -20.65
N LEU A 17 9.91 17.01 -19.43
CA LEU A 17 10.53 15.89 -18.71
C LEU A 17 10.32 14.63 -19.56
N ARG A 18 11.38 13.91 -19.85
CA ARG A 18 11.31 12.61 -20.51
C ARG A 18 11.26 11.52 -19.44
N TRP A 19 10.44 10.53 -19.68
CA TRP A 19 10.25 9.41 -18.77
C TRP A 19 10.71 8.09 -19.40
N LEU A 20 11.23 7.20 -18.58
CA LEU A 20 11.50 5.81 -18.92
C LEU A 20 10.45 4.93 -18.23
N GLU A 21 9.70 4.18 -19.00
CA GLU A 21 8.92 3.06 -18.48
C GLU A 21 9.84 1.84 -18.40
N ILE A 22 9.95 1.25 -17.22
CA ILE A 22 10.53 -0.09 -17.04
C ILE A 22 9.39 -1.06 -16.76
N ALA A 23 9.36 -2.17 -17.49
CA ALA A 23 8.29 -3.16 -17.42
C ALA A 23 8.89 -4.55 -17.28
N VAL A 24 8.37 -5.34 -16.33
CA VAL A 24 8.84 -6.70 -16.04
C VAL A 24 7.65 -7.63 -16.01
N PRO A 25 7.57 -8.59 -16.96
CA PRO A 25 6.60 -9.67 -16.87
C PRO A 25 6.91 -10.57 -15.66
N ALA A 26 5.90 -10.91 -14.86
CA ALA A 26 6.08 -11.72 -13.67
C ALA A 26 4.90 -12.69 -13.47
N HIS A 27 5.20 -13.87 -12.93
CA HIS A 27 4.17 -14.75 -12.39
C HIS A 27 3.55 -14.14 -11.13
N ALA A 28 2.29 -14.46 -10.82
CA ALA A 28 1.56 -13.90 -9.68
C ALA A 28 2.36 -13.94 -8.37
N GLU A 29 3.09 -15.04 -8.12
CA GLU A 29 3.93 -15.21 -6.91
C GLU A 29 5.13 -14.26 -6.85
N ALA A 30 5.62 -13.79 -8.01
CA ALA A 30 6.78 -12.91 -8.09
C ALA A 30 6.41 -11.43 -8.14
N VAL A 31 5.13 -11.08 -8.34
CA VAL A 31 4.67 -9.70 -8.52
C VAL A 31 5.08 -8.81 -7.35
N GLU A 32 4.93 -9.28 -6.12
CA GLU A 32 5.25 -8.49 -4.94
C GLU A 32 6.76 -8.20 -4.84
N ALA A 33 7.59 -9.23 -5.02
CA ALA A 33 9.05 -9.07 -4.96
C ALA A 33 9.58 -8.19 -6.11
N VAL A 34 9.02 -8.34 -7.32
CA VAL A 34 9.33 -7.47 -8.46
C VAL A 34 8.86 -6.04 -8.19
N SER A 35 7.67 -5.87 -7.61
CA SER A 35 7.13 -4.57 -7.23
C SER A 35 8.02 -3.87 -6.20
N GLU A 36 8.48 -4.57 -5.18
CA GLU A 36 9.38 -4.01 -4.18
C GLU A 36 10.71 -3.54 -4.80
N ILE A 37 11.31 -4.35 -5.68
CA ILE A 37 12.54 -3.95 -6.36
C ILE A 37 12.30 -2.72 -7.22
N LEU A 38 11.27 -2.71 -8.06
CA LEU A 38 11.01 -1.60 -8.96
C LEU A 38 10.62 -0.32 -8.22
N SER A 39 10.00 -0.43 -7.03
CA SER A 39 9.63 0.73 -6.20
C SER A 39 10.83 1.55 -5.73
N ARG A 40 11.98 0.92 -5.57
CA ARG A 40 13.23 1.58 -5.15
C ARG A 40 13.75 2.57 -6.20
N TYR A 41 13.38 2.37 -7.46
CA TYR A 41 13.85 3.14 -8.61
C TYR A 41 12.74 4.00 -9.23
N GLY A 42 11.49 3.58 -9.07
CA GLY A 42 10.33 4.25 -9.66
C GLY A 42 10.02 5.59 -9.03
N HIS A 43 9.62 6.54 -9.85
CA HIS A 43 9.08 7.83 -9.40
C HIS A 43 7.55 7.71 -9.35
N ASN A 44 6.93 8.04 -8.21
CA ASN A 44 5.49 8.04 -8.00
C ASN A 44 4.78 6.67 -8.08
N GLY A 45 5.46 5.54 -7.80
CA GLY A 45 4.82 4.25 -7.60
C GLY A 45 4.97 3.24 -8.73
N ILE A 46 4.22 2.14 -8.61
CA ILE A 46 4.26 0.97 -9.48
C ILE A 46 2.87 0.70 -10.02
N ALA A 47 2.77 0.33 -11.28
CA ALA A 47 1.56 -0.20 -11.88
C ALA A 47 1.70 -1.72 -12.11
N VAL A 48 0.67 -2.49 -11.76
CA VAL A 48 0.59 -3.91 -12.07
C VAL A 48 -0.53 -4.12 -13.09
N GLU A 49 -0.16 -4.54 -14.29
CA GLU A 49 -1.13 -4.89 -15.34
C GLU A 49 -1.42 -6.39 -15.31
N ILE A 50 -2.71 -6.74 -15.26
CA ILE A 50 -3.20 -8.12 -15.34
C ILE A 50 -3.77 -8.31 -16.74
N PRO A 51 -3.20 -9.14 -17.60
CA PRO A 51 -3.73 -9.36 -18.95
C PRO A 51 -5.07 -10.08 -18.89
N LEU A 52 -6.03 -9.65 -19.73
CA LEU A 52 -7.36 -10.27 -19.89
C LEU A 52 -7.30 -11.74 -20.40
N ALA A 53 -6.17 -12.19 -20.94
CA ALA A 53 -5.92 -13.55 -21.34
C ALA A 53 -4.43 -13.88 -21.09
N PRO A 54 -4.10 -14.74 -20.11
CA PRO A 54 -2.72 -15.10 -19.81
C PRO A 54 -2.08 -15.85 -21.01
N ARG A 55 -0.89 -15.44 -21.39
CA ARG A 55 -0.07 -16.10 -22.40
C ARG A 55 1.28 -16.46 -21.79
N GLY A 56 1.53 -17.77 -21.63
CA GLY A 56 2.89 -18.28 -21.47
C GLY A 56 3.55 -18.12 -20.11
N GLY A 57 2.82 -18.24 -18.99
CA GLY A 57 3.44 -18.38 -17.66
C GLY A 57 3.79 -17.08 -16.92
N ALA A 58 3.70 -15.92 -17.56
CA ALA A 58 3.74 -14.62 -16.89
C ALA A 58 2.34 -14.00 -16.96
N ASP A 59 1.66 -13.94 -15.80
CA ASP A 59 0.26 -13.53 -15.73
C ASP A 59 0.11 -12.04 -15.44
N HIS A 60 1.21 -11.35 -15.14
CA HIS A 60 1.22 -9.95 -14.74
C HIS A 60 2.38 -9.21 -15.38
N THR A 61 2.27 -7.90 -15.55
CA THR A 61 3.38 -7.02 -15.89
C THR A 61 3.50 -5.94 -14.83
N VAL A 62 4.63 -5.91 -14.14
CA VAL A 62 4.95 -4.87 -13.17
C VAL A 62 5.69 -3.74 -13.88
N LYS A 63 5.19 -2.51 -13.76
CA LYS A 63 5.75 -1.32 -14.40
C LYS A 63 6.14 -0.28 -13.37
N ALA A 64 7.26 0.38 -13.61
CA ALA A 64 7.65 1.58 -12.89
C ALA A 64 8.13 2.64 -13.89
N TYR A 65 8.14 3.88 -13.45
CA TYR A 65 8.51 5.02 -14.29
C TYR A 65 9.62 5.82 -13.63
N LEU A 66 10.67 6.11 -14.38
CA LEU A 66 11.82 6.89 -13.94
C LEU A 66 11.93 8.17 -14.77
N VAL A 67 12.40 9.24 -14.15
CA VAL A 67 12.82 10.41 -14.91
C VAL A 67 14.05 10.02 -15.75
N ASP A 68 14.05 10.35 -17.05
CA ASP A 68 15.18 10.14 -17.94
C ASP A 68 16.26 11.21 -17.63
N ASP A 69 17.05 10.92 -16.60
CA ASP A 69 18.16 11.76 -16.11
C ASP A 69 19.52 11.05 -16.28
N VAL A 70 20.56 11.70 -15.80
CA VAL A 70 21.95 11.18 -15.91
C VAL A 70 22.16 9.88 -15.13
N ASP A 71 21.30 9.58 -14.15
CA ASP A 71 21.39 8.41 -13.29
C ASP A 71 20.45 7.27 -13.74
N SER A 72 19.59 7.53 -14.72
CA SER A 72 18.56 6.57 -15.15
C SER A 72 19.15 5.24 -15.66
N PHE A 73 20.28 5.31 -16.37
CA PHE A 73 20.99 4.12 -16.85
C PHE A 73 21.51 3.24 -15.70
N ALA A 74 22.08 3.85 -14.67
CA ALA A 74 22.57 3.14 -13.48
C ALA A 74 21.39 2.50 -12.73
N LYS A 75 20.30 3.24 -12.51
CA LYS A 75 19.08 2.75 -11.85
C LYS A 75 18.48 1.54 -12.58
N VAL A 76 18.42 1.57 -13.92
CA VAL A 76 17.93 0.46 -14.73
C VAL A 76 18.87 -0.75 -14.64
N SER A 77 20.19 -0.53 -14.62
CA SER A 77 21.16 -1.62 -14.46
C SER A 77 21.03 -2.28 -13.09
N ASP A 78 20.96 -1.50 -12.03
CA ASP A 78 20.81 -2.01 -10.65
C ASP A 78 19.48 -2.77 -10.47
N ALA A 79 18.40 -2.27 -11.07
CA ALA A 79 17.11 -2.96 -11.07
C ALA A 79 17.20 -4.32 -11.77
N ARG A 80 17.88 -4.38 -12.93
CA ARG A 80 18.08 -5.62 -13.69
C ARG A 80 18.90 -6.64 -12.90
N ASP A 81 19.96 -6.21 -12.23
CA ASP A 81 20.80 -7.08 -11.40
C ASP A 81 20.02 -7.61 -10.19
N ALA A 82 19.23 -6.77 -9.53
CA ALA A 82 18.38 -7.17 -8.41
C ALA A 82 17.31 -8.20 -8.83
N LEU A 83 16.68 -8.03 -10.01
CA LEU A 83 15.73 -8.98 -10.56
C LEU A 83 16.40 -10.31 -10.93
N GLY A 84 17.63 -10.27 -11.45
CA GLY A 84 18.43 -11.48 -11.72
C GLY A 84 18.69 -12.29 -10.44
N HIS A 85 18.92 -11.65 -9.31
CA HIS A 85 19.05 -12.32 -8.02
C HIS A 85 17.76 -13.01 -7.59
N LEU A 86 16.57 -12.40 -7.79
CA LEU A 86 15.29 -13.03 -7.46
C LEU A 86 15.08 -14.34 -8.23
N GLN A 87 15.42 -14.38 -9.51
CA GLN A 87 15.34 -15.60 -10.32
C GLN A 87 16.25 -16.70 -9.76
N ALA A 88 17.43 -16.35 -9.25
CA ALA A 88 18.37 -17.30 -8.66
C ALA A 88 17.85 -17.92 -7.35
N PHE A 89 16.95 -17.25 -6.65
CA PHE A 89 16.30 -17.75 -5.42
C PHE A 89 15.04 -18.57 -5.68
N GLY A 90 14.68 -18.83 -6.95
CA GLY A 90 13.58 -19.73 -7.31
C GLY A 90 12.17 -19.13 -7.18
N LEU A 91 12.06 -17.83 -6.99
CA LEU A 91 10.79 -17.11 -7.11
C LEU A 91 10.36 -17.13 -8.58
N GLY A 92 9.22 -17.73 -8.89
CA GLY A 92 8.52 -17.94 -10.16
C GLY A 92 9.10 -17.36 -11.45
N PRO A 93 8.51 -17.58 -12.60
CA PRO A 93 9.03 -16.99 -13.84
C PRO A 93 8.97 -15.46 -13.79
N ILE A 94 10.12 -14.80 -13.88
CA ILE A 94 10.28 -13.37 -14.06
C ILE A 94 10.84 -13.14 -15.46
N GLY A 95 10.14 -12.33 -16.26
CA GLY A 95 10.58 -11.97 -17.60
C GLY A 95 11.72 -10.95 -17.61
N GLU A 96 12.25 -10.65 -18.79
CA GLU A 96 13.28 -9.64 -18.97
C GLU A 96 12.71 -8.22 -18.70
N LEU A 97 13.51 -7.37 -18.04
CA LEU A 97 13.19 -5.97 -17.86
C LEU A 97 13.27 -5.23 -19.20
N ALA A 98 12.14 -4.80 -19.70
CA ALA A 98 12.03 -3.94 -20.87
C ALA A 98 12.09 -2.46 -20.46
N VAL A 99 12.71 -1.63 -21.28
CA VAL A 99 12.80 -0.17 -21.11
C VAL A 99 12.22 0.51 -22.32
N ARG A 100 11.34 1.48 -22.11
CA ARG A 100 10.75 2.29 -23.18
C ARG A 100 10.75 3.75 -22.77
N THR A 101 11.15 4.64 -23.69
CA THR A 101 10.97 6.09 -23.50
C THR A 101 9.52 6.47 -23.70
N VAL A 102 8.99 7.29 -22.81
CA VAL A 102 7.59 7.76 -22.85
C VAL A 102 7.59 9.28 -22.79
N ASP A 103 6.89 9.92 -23.73
CA ASP A 103 6.74 11.37 -23.76
C ASP A 103 5.71 11.83 -22.71
N ASP A 104 6.00 12.95 -22.05
CA ASP A 104 5.34 13.46 -20.84
C ASP A 104 3.81 13.63 -20.98
N GLU A 105 3.33 14.07 -22.14
CA GLU A 105 1.90 14.38 -22.33
C GLU A 105 1.00 13.15 -22.50
N ASN A 106 1.53 12.06 -23.02
CA ASN A 106 0.74 10.84 -23.28
C ASN A 106 0.80 9.82 -22.12
N TRP A 107 1.85 9.87 -21.33
CA TRP A 107 2.05 8.88 -20.27
C TRP A 107 1.07 9.02 -19.12
N LEU A 108 0.91 10.22 -18.57
CA LEU A 108 0.04 10.46 -17.41
C LEU A 108 -1.42 10.08 -17.72
N GLU A 109 -1.88 10.41 -18.92
CA GLU A 109 -3.24 10.08 -19.36
C GLU A 109 -3.41 8.58 -19.67
N ALA A 110 -2.39 7.94 -20.27
CA ALA A 110 -2.40 6.49 -20.49
C ALA A 110 -2.38 5.73 -19.16
N TRP A 111 -1.56 6.16 -18.20
CA TRP A 111 -1.52 5.57 -16.87
C TRP A 111 -2.83 5.80 -16.10
N LYS A 112 -3.35 7.00 -16.09
CA LYS A 112 -4.66 7.30 -15.49
C LYS A 112 -5.77 6.41 -16.04
N ALA A 113 -5.74 6.11 -17.34
CA ALA A 113 -6.72 5.24 -18.00
C ALA A 113 -6.62 3.75 -17.55
N THR A 114 -5.47 3.32 -17.03
CA THR A 114 -5.29 1.95 -16.53
C THR A 114 -5.78 1.75 -15.10
N VAL A 115 -5.91 2.84 -14.33
CA VAL A 115 -6.38 2.77 -12.94
C VAL A 115 -7.90 2.80 -12.90
N THR A 116 -8.50 1.64 -12.73
CA THR A 116 -9.95 1.49 -12.68
C THR A 116 -10.47 1.52 -11.25
N PRO A 117 -11.64 2.14 -11.00
CA PRO A 117 -12.31 2.08 -9.70
C PRO A 117 -12.65 0.63 -9.31
N VAL A 118 -12.45 0.29 -8.04
CA VAL A 118 -12.71 -1.06 -7.51
C VAL A 118 -13.76 -1.00 -6.41
N ARG A 119 -14.75 -1.91 -6.48
CA ARG A 119 -15.76 -2.08 -5.44
C ARG A 119 -15.27 -3.10 -4.41
N ILE A 120 -15.26 -2.71 -3.13
CA ILE A 120 -14.85 -3.55 -2.00
C ILE A 120 -15.91 -3.41 -0.90
N GLY A 121 -16.74 -4.41 -0.72
CA GLY A 121 -17.87 -4.32 0.20
C GLY A 121 -18.75 -3.10 -0.10
N ARG A 122 -18.89 -2.20 0.88
CA ARG A 122 -19.63 -0.94 0.74
C ARG A 122 -18.81 0.21 0.19
N PHE A 123 -17.51 0.01 -0.04
CA PHE A 123 -16.63 1.07 -0.55
C PHE A 123 -16.47 0.98 -2.07
N LEU A 124 -16.37 2.15 -2.70
CA LEU A 124 -15.87 2.33 -4.06
C LEU A 124 -14.54 3.09 -3.95
N VAL A 125 -13.45 2.37 -4.13
CA VAL A 125 -12.10 2.97 -4.16
C VAL A 125 -11.81 3.42 -5.58
N ARG A 126 -11.46 4.68 -5.75
CA ARG A 126 -11.17 5.28 -7.06
C ARG A 126 -10.05 6.30 -6.96
N PRO A 127 -9.31 6.56 -8.04
CA PRO A 127 -8.36 7.67 -8.06
C PRO A 127 -9.09 9.02 -7.98
N THR A 128 -8.40 10.09 -7.54
CA THR A 128 -8.99 11.43 -7.39
C THR A 128 -9.47 12.02 -8.69
N TRP A 129 -8.82 11.69 -9.83
CA TRP A 129 -9.21 12.15 -11.18
C TRP A 129 -10.38 11.40 -11.80
N SER A 130 -10.90 10.37 -11.15
CA SER A 130 -12.07 9.62 -11.63
C SER A 130 -13.33 10.14 -10.97
N ASP A 131 -14.36 10.40 -11.75
CA ASP A 131 -15.70 10.80 -11.28
C ASP A 131 -16.62 9.60 -11.00
N ALA A 132 -16.07 8.39 -11.04
CA ALA A 132 -16.84 7.18 -10.76
C ALA A 132 -17.55 7.27 -9.41
N SER A 133 -18.81 6.99 -9.41
CA SER A 133 -19.65 6.96 -8.21
C SER A 133 -20.67 5.83 -8.31
N ALA A 134 -21.10 5.33 -7.16
CA ALA A 134 -22.17 4.34 -7.07
C ALA A 134 -23.13 4.79 -5.94
N PRO A 135 -24.45 4.87 -6.22
CA PRO A 135 -25.42 5.43 -5.25
C PRO A 135 -25.45 4.70 -3.91
N ASP A 136 -25.06 3.42 -3.89
CA ASP A 136 -25.06 2.53 -2.74
C ASP A 136 -23.65 2.30 -2.17
N ALA A 137 -22.67 3.09 -2.59
CA ALA A 137 -21.27 2.95 -2.15
C ALA A 137 -20.74 4.20 -1.47
N ILE A 138 -19.89 3.97 -0.48
CA ILE A 138 -19.07 5.00 0.17
C ILE A 138 -17.81 5.17 -0.68
N THR A 139 -17.67 6.31 -1.34
CA THR A 139 -16.50 6.56 -2.20
C THR A 139 -15.27 6.93 -1.36
N ILE A 140 -14.15 6.28 -1.65
CA ILE A 140 -12.81 6.62 -1.15
C ILE A 140 -11.98 7.03 -2.36
N ALA A 141 -11.61 8.31 -2.42
CA ALA A 141 -10.72 8.84 -3.45
C ALA A 141 -9.28 8.71 -2.98
N LEU A 142 -8.42 8.06 -3.77
CA LEU A 142 -7.05 7.76 -3.38
C LEU A 142 -6.15 7.72 -4.61
N ASP A 143 -5.14 8.57 -4.63
CA ASP A 143 -4.19 8.56 -5.73
C ASP A 143 -3.18 7.43 -5.55
N PRO A 144 -3.06 6.52 -6.51
CA PRO A 144 -2.04 5.51 -6.48
C PRO A 144 -0.65 6.15 -6.59
N GLY A 145 0.28 5.77 -5.74
CA GLY A 145 1.68 6.06 -6.00
C GLY A 145 2.52 6.70 -4.91
N MET A 146 1.98 7.17 -3.79
CA MET A 146 2.80 7.83 -2.76
C MET A 146 3.02 7.01 -1.48
N ALA A 147 2.20 5.98 -1.23
CA ALA A 147 2.34 5.10 -0.07
C ALA A 147 1.71 3.73 -0.36
N PHE A 148 2.11 2.70 0.40
CA PHE A 148 1.48 1.38 0.38
C PHE A 148 -0.01 1.48 0.71
N GLY A 149 -0.85 0.63 0.11
CA GLY A 149 -2.30 0.62 0.38
C GLY A 149 -3.12 1.33 -0.71
N THR A 150 -2.88 1.01 -1.99
CA THR A 150 -3.69 1.51 -3.12
C THR A 150 -5.12 0.95 -3.16
N GLY A 151 -5.48 0.06 -2.24
CA GLY A 151 -6.75 -0.66 -2.25
C GLY A 151 -6.79 -1.87 -3.19
N LEU A 152 -5.76 -2.11 -3.97
CA LEU A 152 -5.72 -3.23 -4.93
C LEU A 152 -5.16 -4.51 -4.33
N HIS A 153 -4.30 -4.41 -3.30
CA HIS A 153 -3.71 -5.59 -2.66
C HIS A 153 -4.77 -6.42 -1.93
N PRO A 154 -4.76 -7.76 -2.00
CA PRO A 154 -5.75 -8.63 -1.35
C PRO A 154 -5.93 -8.32 0.14
N THR A 155 -4.86 -8.08 0.88
CA THR A 155 -4.91 -7.77 2.32
C THR A 155 -5.63 -6.46 2.63
N THR A 156 -5.42 -5.42 1.81
CA THR A 156 -6.13 -4.15 1.93
C THR A 156 -7.62 -4.33 1.63
N GLN A 157 -7.95 -5.13 0.61
CA GLN A 157 -9.35 -5.45 0.29
C GLN A 157 -10.02 -6.22 1.43
N GLN A 158 -9.36 -7.20 2.01
CA GLN A 158 -9.86 -7.96 3.16
C GLN A 158 -10.13 -7.05 4.38
N CYS A 159 -9.23 -6.11 4.68
CA CYS A 159 -9.45 -5.13 5.76
C CYS A 159 -10.61 -4.18 5.45
N LEU A 160 -10.66 -3.60 4.25
CA LEU A 160 -11.76 -2.72 3.83
C LEU A 160 -13.10 -3.43 3.90
N GLU A 161 -13.16 -4.69 3.49
CA GLU A 161 -14.38 -5.49 3.58
C GLU A 161 -14.79 -5.70 5.04
N ALA A 162 -13.84 -6.06 5.92
CA ALA A 162 -14.12 -6.15 7.35
C ALA A 162 -14.70 -4.84 7.90
N VAL A 163 -14.03 -3.69 7.66
CA VAL A 163 -14.49 -2.36 8.08
C VAL A 163 -15.87 -2.03 7.46
N SER A 164 -16.16 -2.50 6.25
CA SER A 164 -17.44 -2.21 5.59
C SER A 164 -18.64 -2.84 6.30
N TYR A 165 -18.44 -3.94 7.04
CA TYR A 165 -19.50 -4.65 7.76
C TYR A 165 -19.47 -4.44 9.27
N MET A 166 -18.34 -3.98 9.83
CA MET A 166 -18.25 -3.64 11.25
C MET A 166 -19.11 -2.42 11.58
N ASP A 167 -19.69 -2.42 12.76
CA ASP A 167 -20.31 -1.21 13.32
C ASP A 167 -19.22 -0.36 13.99
N VAL A 168 -18.78 0.66 13.27
CA VAL A 168 -17.74 1.60 13.74
C VAL A 168 -18.29 2.98 14.04
N GLU A 169 -19.60 3.20 13.88
CA GLU A 169 -20.23 4.50 14.12
C GLU A 169 -20.07 4.93 15.59
N GLY A 170 -19.57 6.11 15.81
CA GLY A 170 -19.33 6.65 17.15
C GLY A 170 -18.15 6.03 17.92
N LEU A 171 -17.41 5.09 17.32
CA LEU A 171 -16.29 4.40 17.95
C LEU A 171 -14.95 5.12 17.74
N ARG A 172 -13.97 4.78 18.58
CA ARG A 172 -12.56 5.14 18.43
C ARG A 172 -11.82 4.07 17.65
N VAL A 173 -11.15 4.46 16.58
CA VAL A 173 -10.42 3.55 15.70
C VAL A 173 -8.94 3.93 15.63
N LEU A 174 -8.06 2.94 15.78
CA LEU A 174 -6.61 3.07 15.58
C LEU A 174 -6.21 2.27 14.35
N ASP A 175 -5.49 2.88 13.43
CA ASP A 175 -4.91 2.24 12.24
C ASP A 175 -3.38 2.23 12.37
N VAL A 176 -2.79 1.04 12.56
CA VAL A 176 -1.36 0.86 12.79
C VAL A 176 -0.67 0.38 11.51
N GLY A 177 0.34 1.13 11.07
CA GLY A 177 0.88 1.00 9.73
C GLY A 177 -0.10 1.57 8.70
N THR A 178 -0.54 2.81 8.94
CA THR A 178 -1.66 3.41 8.20
C THR A 178 -1.37 3.60 6.70
N GLY A 179 -0.11 3.67 6.29
CA GLY A 179 0.30 3.80 4.89
C GLY A 179 -0.38 4.99 4.22
N SER A 180 -1.15 4.71 3.16
CA SER A 180 -1.96 5.71 2.45
C SER A 180 -3.11 6.31 3.28
N GLY A 181 -3.41 5.76 4.45
CA GLY A 181 -4.55 6.13 5.28
C GLY A 181 -5.87 5.48 4.87
N ILE A 182 -5.88 4.57 3.91
CA ILE A 182 -7.11 4.04 3.32
C ILE A 182 -8.05 3.40 4.35
N LEU A 183 -7.52 2.64 5.33
CA LEU A 183 -8.33 2.00 6.36
C LEU A 183 -8.85 3.01 7.37
N ALA A 184 -8.01 3.96 7.78
CA ALA A 184 -8.40 5.08 8.62
C ALA A 184 -9.52 5.92 7.97
N ILE A 185 -9.37 6.26 6.67
CA ILE A 185 -10.37 6.99 5.90
C ILE A 185 -11.67 6.18 5.80
N ALA A 186 -11.59 4.88 5.57
CA ALA A 186 -12.76 3.99 5.53
C ALA A 186 -13.52 4.03 6.86
N ALA A 187 -12.83 3.91 8.00
CA ALA A 187 -13.43 3.99 9.32
C ALA A 187 -14.08 5.37 9.58
N ALA A 188 -13.39 6.46 9.22
CA ALA A 188 -13.93 7.82 9.35
C ALA A 188 -15.20 8.02 8.51
N LYS A 189 -15.21 7.56 7.25
CA LYS A 189 -16.40 7.62 6.37
C LYS A 189 -17.55 6.72 6.85
N ARG A 190 -17.27 5.74 7.68
CA ARG A 190 -18.27 4.88 8.35
C ARG A 190 -18.77 5.48 9.66
N GLY A 191 -18.38 6.70 10.01
CA GLY A 191 -18.89 7.43 11.17
C GLY A 191 -18.12 7.21 12.46
N ALA A 192 -16.89 6.69 12.41
CA ALA A 192 -16.02 6.65 13.59
C ALA A 192 -15.85 8.08 14.15
N ARG A 193 -15.98 8.24 15.47
CA ARG A 193 -15.91 9.57 16.12
C ARG A 193 -14.49 10.11 16.25
N GLU A 194 -13.53 9.19 16.32
CA GLU A 194 -12.10 9.50 16.42
C GLU A 194 -11.32 8.44 15.66
N VAL A 195 -10.46 8.88 14.78
CA VAL A 195 -9.59 7.97 14.02
C VAL A 195 -8.15 8.46 14.13
N VAL A 196 -7.29 7.60 14.66
CA VAL A 196 -5.84 7.82 14.76
C VAL A 196 -5.16 6.87 13.81
N GLY A 197 -4.28 7.38 12.95
CA GLY A 197 -3.41 6.58 12.08
C GLY A 197 -1.95 6.76 12.49
N VAL A 198 -1.19 5.68 12.62
CA VAL A 198 0.25 5.77 12.92
C VAL A 198 1.05 4.99 11.88
N ASP A 199 2.21 5.56 11.52
CA ASP A 199 3.19 4.91 10.65
C ASP A 199 4.59 5.34 11.03
N THR A 200 5.56 4.46 10.88
CA THR A 200 6.98 4.76 11.12
C THR A 200 7.61 5.53 9.97
N ASP A 201 7.01 5.48 8.77
CA ASP A 201 7.45 6.25 7.60
C ASP A 201 6.78 7.63 7.57
N PRO A 202 7.55 8.73 7.66
CA PRO A 202 7.01 10.09 7.54
C PRO A 202 6.30 10.36 6.20
N LEU A 203 6.67 9.67 5.12
CA LEU A 203 6.01 9.80 3.82
C LEU A 203 4.60 9.20 3.86
N ALA A 204 4.43 8.05 4.52
CA ALA A 204 3.13 7.44 4.75
C ALA A 204 2.23 8.35 5.59
N VAL A 205 2.74 8.92 6.67
CA VAL A 205 1.99 9.87 7.52
C VAL A 205 1.52 11.09 6.72
N ARG A 206 2.38 11.62 5.86
CA ARG A 206 2.03 12.74 4.98
C ARG A 206 0.94 12.33 3.99
N ALA A 207 1.10 11.20 3.33
CA ALA A 207 0.12 10.68 2.38
C ALA A 207 -1.25 10.44 3.04
N ALA A 208 -1.27 9.85 4.25
CA ALA A 208 -2.51 9.65 5.00
C ALA A 208 -3.25 10.96 5.30
N LYS A 209 -2.52 12.04 5.65
CA LYS A 209 -3.11 13.38 5.87
C LYS A 209 -3.70 13.96 4.59
N GLU A 210 -2.91 13.96 3.51
CA GLU A 210 -3.34 14.50 2.21
C GLU A 210 -4.57 13.73 1.68
N ASN A 211 -4.56 12.41 1.81
CA ASN A 211 -5.69 11.57 1.40
C ASN A 211 -6.92 11.76 2.29
N ALA A 212 -6.78 11.92 3.60
CA ALA A 212 -7.90 12.22 4.49
C ALA A 212 -8.56 13.56 4.14
N GLU A 213 -7.76 14.60 3.87
CA GLU A 213 -8.23 15.90 3.42
C GLU A 213 -8.99 15.80 2.09
N ALA A 214 -8.42 15.11 1.10
CA ALA A 214 -9.06 14.87 -0.21
C ALA A 214 -10.39 14.11 -0.11
N ASN A 215 -10.55 13.30 0.94
CA ASN A 215 -11.78 12.56 1.23
C ASN A 215 -12.76 13.32 2.13
N GLY A 216 -12.42 14.53 2.60
CA GLY A 216 -13.26 15.34 3.48
C GLY A 216 -13.49 14.71 4.86
N VAL A 217 -12.52 13.93 5.37
CA VAL A 217 -12.58 13.30 6.69
C VAL A 217 -11.42 13.73 7.58
N THR A 218 -11.61 13.61 8.89
CA THR A 218 -10.56 13.89 9.87
C THR A 218 -9.91 12.59 10.31
N VAL A 219 -8.61 12.48 10.09
CA VAL A 219 -7.74 11.42 10.58
C VAL A 219 -6.54 12.07 11.26
N ASP A 220 -6.29 11.72 12.50
CA ASP A 220 -5.11 12.17 13.22
C ASP A 220 -3.92 11.25 12.87
N ALA A 221 -3.26 11.55 11.76
CA ALA A 221 -2.11 10.77 11.29
C ALA A 221 -0.81 11.28 11.95
N ARG A 222 -0.04 10.36 12.57
CA ARG A 222 1.17 10.65 13.36
C ARG A 222 2.31 9.70 13.00
N SER A 223 3.56 10.18 13.12
CA SER A 223 4.71 9.28 13.09
C SER A 223 4.79 8.49 14.39
N GLY A 224 5.03 7.19 14.29
CA GLY A 224 5.17 6.29 15.41
C GLY A 224 4.57 4.90 15.15
N SER A 225 4.47 4.13 16.22
CA SER A 225 3.93 2.77 16.26
C SER A 225 2.75 2.68 17.24
N ALA A 226 2.18 1.51 17.42
CA ALA A 226 1.17 1.28 18.46
C ALA A 226 1.67 1.56 19.88
N ALA A 227 2.99 1.49 20.12
CA ALA A 227 3.60 1.80 21.42
C ALA A 227 3.54 3.30 21.76
N ASP A 228 3.55 4.15 20.73
CA ASP A 228 3.63 5.62 20.85
C ASP A 228 2.26 6.30 20.95
N VAL A 229 1.18 5.49 20.95
CA VAL A 229 -0.20 6.00 21.04
C VAL A 229 -0.73 5.81 22.45
N ASP A 230 -1.37 6.84 22.99
CA ASP A 230 -2.04 6.75 24.29
C ASP A 230 -3.53 6.39 24.17
N GLY A 231 -4.05 5.80 25.25
CA GLY A 231 -5.45 5.44 25.37
C GLY A 231 -5.80 4.08 24.78
N ALA A 232 -7.07 3.75 24.79
CA ALA A 232 -7.62 2.51 24.27
C ALA A 232 -8.67 2.81 23.21
N PHE A 233 -8.80 1.91 22.23
CA PHE A 233 -9.64 2.03 21.05
C PHE A 233 -10.65 0.89 20.99
N ASP A 234 -11.80 1.17 20.43
CA ASP A 234 -12.86 0.18 20.23
C ASP A 234 -12.49 -0.77 19.07
N VAL A 235 -11.79 -0.25 18.06
CA VAL A 235 -11.30 -1.02 16.92
C VAL A 235 -9.83 -0.66 16.67
N VAL A 236 -9.01 -1.69 16.49
CA VAL A 236 -7.62 -1.57 16.04
C VAL A 236 -7.49 -2.27 14.71
N LEU A 237 -6.97 -1.57 13.70
CA LEU A 237 -6.67 -2.07 12.37
C LEU A 237 -5.15 -2.20 12.24
N ALA A 238 -4.66 -3.33 11.71
CA ALA A 238 -3.24 -3.57 11.49
C ALA A 238 -3.05 -4.43 10.23
N ASN A 239 -2.78 -3.78 9.10
CA ASN A 239 -2.40 -4.47 7.86
C ASN A 239 -0.89 -4.46 7.71
N LEU A 240 -0.23 -5.40 8.38
CA LEU A 240 1.22 -5.49 8.53
C LEU A 240 1.71 -6.90 8.22
N VAL A 241 2.96 -7.04 7.78
CA VAL A 241 3.53 -8.37 7.54
C VAL A 241 3.63 -9.19 8.83
N GLY A 242 3.47 -10.51 8.71
CA GLY A 242 3.40 -11.44 9.85
C GLY A 242 4.46 -11.25 10.93
N PRO A 243 5.76 -11.16 10.61
CA PRO A 243 6.81 -10.95 11.61
C PRO A 243 6.65 -9.65 12.41
N VAL A 244 6.16 -8.57 11.77
CA VAL A 244 5.88 -7.30 12.45
C VAL A 244 4.67 -7.44 13.36
N LEU A 245 3.59 -8.12 12.92
CA LEU A 245 2.41 -8.39 13.75
C LEU A 245 2.78 -9.16 15.02
N VAL A 246 3.65 -10.17 14.92
CA VAL A 246 4.17 -10.92 16.08
C VAL A 246 4.88 -9.98 17.04
N GLN A 247 5.74 -9.11 16.53
CA GLN A 247 6.52 -8.17 17.37
C GLN A 247 5.62 -7.14 18.05
N VAL A 248 4.61 -6.61 17.38
CA VAL A 248 3.76 -5.54 17.93
C VAL A 248 2.52 -6.04 18.65
N ALA A 249 2.27 -7.36 18.69
CA ALA A 249 1.08 -7.96 19.31
C ALA A 249 0.81 -7.44 20.75
N PRO A 250 1.78 -7.33 21.67
CA PRO A 250 1.54 -6.78 23.01
C PRO A 250 1.08 -5.31 22.96
N HIS A 251 1.62 -4.52 22.03
CA HIS A 251 1.27 -3.11 21.90
C HIS A 251 -0.13 -2.95 21.29
N LEU A 252 -0.50 -3.75 20.29
CA LEU A 252 -1.85 -3.77 19.73
C LEU A 252 -2.87 -4.14 20.82
N ARG A 253 -2.58 -5.18 21.62
CA ARG A 253 -3.43 -5.58 22.75
C ARG A 253 -3.58 -4.46 23.79
N ALA A 254 -2.50 -3.77 24.11
CA ALA A 254 -2.51 -2.64 25.07
C ALA A 254 -3.34 -1.45 24.58
N ARG A 255 -3.56 -1.31 23.28
CA ARG A 255 -4.40 -0.25 22.67
C ARG A 255 -5.85 -0.69 22.46
N LEU A 256 -6.18 -1.96 22.67
CA LEU A 256 -7.53 -2.48 22.47
C LEU A 256 -8.31 -2.42 23.78
N GLN A 257 -9.55 -1.92 23.74
CA GLN A 257 -10.49 -1.99 24.84
C GLN A 257 -10.88 -3.45 25.13
N THR A 258 -11.41 -3.71 26.34
CA THR A 258 -11.79 -5.08 26.77
C THR A 258 -12.84 -5.72 25.85
N SER A 259 -13.74 -4.90 25.28
CA SER A 259 -14.76 -5.36 24.30
C SER A 259 -14.40 -4.95 22.86
N GLY A 260 -13.16 -4.56 22.63
CA GLY A 260 -12.71 -4.06 21.33
C GLY A 260 -12.41 -5.18 20.36
N SER A 261 -12.30 -4.82 19.07
CA SER A 261 -11.97 -5.73 17.97
C SER A 261 -10.67 -5.35 17.29
N LEU A 262 -9.79 -6.32 17.08
CA LEU A 262 -8.58 -6.19 16.26
C LEU A 262 -8.84 -6.80 14.88
N VAL A 263 -8.59 -6.06 13.82
CA VAL A 263 -8.51 -6.57 12.45
C VAL A 263 -7.05 -6.62 12.04
N ALA A 264 -6.50 -7.82 11.90
CA ALA A 264 -5.12 -8.04 11.48
C ALA A 264 -5.08 -8.71 10.11
N ALA A 265 -4.31 -8.16 9.17
CA ALA A 265 -4.09 -8.70 7.82
C ALA A 265 -2.62 -8.47 7.39
N GLY A 266 -2.27 -8.87 6.15
CA GLY A 266 -0.86 -8.92 5.73
C GLY A 266 -0.17 -10.20 6.20
N ILE A 267 -0.95 -11.20 6.53
CA ILE A 267 -0.51 -12.49 7.07
C ILE A 267 -0.50 -13.50 5.94
N THR A 268 0.65 -14.07 5.62
CA THR A 268 0.68 -15.21 4.71
C THR A 268 0.18 -16.47 5.41
N THR A 269 -0.36 -17.43 4.67
CA THR A 269 -0.81 -18.72 5.22
C THR A 269 0.30 -19.44 6.02
N GLU A 270 1.55 -19.26 5.62
CA GLU A 270 2.72 -19.81 6.32
C GLU A 270 2.96 -19.12 7.68
N ALA A 271 2.77 -17.79 7.75
CA ALA A 271 2.98 -16.99 8.96
C ALA A 271 1.80 -17.04 9.94
N GLU A 272 0.63 -17.51 9.50
CA GLU A 272 -0.62 -17.47 10.28
C GLU A 272 -0.46 -18.11 11.67
N ARG A 273 0.19 -19.27 11.75
CA ARG A 273 0.37 -20.00 13.01
C ARG A 273 1.14 -19.17 14.05
N ASP A 274 2.21 -18.50 13.63
CA ASP A 274 3.07 -17.75 14.52
C ASP A 274 2.39 -16.45 14.97
N VAL A 275 1.65 -15.79 14.04
CA VAL A 275 0.82 -14.62 14.36
C VAL A 275 -0.31 -14.97 15.32
N LEU A 276 -1.04 -16.07 15.08
CA LEU A 276 -2.07 -16.56 15.98
C LEU A 276 -1.51 -16.86 17.38
N SER A 277 -0.37 -17.53 17.46
CA SER A 277 0.27 -17.85 18.73
C SER A 277 0.61 -16.59 19.52
N ALA A 278 1.11 -15.55 18.87
CA ALA A 278 1.43 -14.27 19.50
C ALA A 278 0.17 -13.58 20.04
N PHE A 279 -0.89 -13.51 19.25
CA PHE A 279 -2.13 -12.85 19.68
C PHE A 279 -2.88 -13.63 20.78
N VAL A 280 -2.90 -14.97 20.72
CA VAL A 280 -3.50 -15.80 21.77
C VAL A 280 -2.72 -15.65 23.08
N ALA A 281 -1.40 -15.53 23.04
CA ALA A 281 -0.59 -15.25 24.25
C ALA A 281 -0.95 -13.91 24.91
N GLU A 282 -1.46 -12.94 24.13
CA GLU A 282 -1.98 -11.67 24.65
C GLU A 282 -3.47 -11.74 25.04
N GLY A 283 -4.08 -12.91 25.02
CA GLY A 283 -5.49 -13.13 25.42
C GLY A 283 -6.52 -12.78 24.35
N LEU A 284 -6.12 -12.70 23.06
CA LEU A 284 -7.02 -12.46 21.96
C LEU A 284 -7.56 -13.77 21.38
N GLY A 285 -8.85 -13.82 21.10
CA GLY A 285 -9.53 -14.94 20.44
C GLY A 285 -10.01 -14.58 19.05
N VAL A 286 -9.85 -15.51 18.09
CA VAL A 286 -10.35 -15.32 16.71
C VAL A 286 -11.86 -15.43 16.68
N VAL A 287 -12.54 -14.43 16.10
CA VAL A 287 -13.99 -14.43 15.88
C VAL A 287 -14.36 -14.52 14.40
N ASP A 288 -13.44 -14.12 13.52
CA ASP A 288 -13.63 -14.29 12.08
C ASP A 288 -12.28 -14.44 11.37
N ARG A 289 -12.25 -15.25 10.30
CA ARG A 289 -11.08 -15.52 9.47
C ARG A 289 -11.47 -15.52 8.00
N ASP A 290 -10.75 -14.78 7.20
CA ASP A 290 -10.89 -14.76 5.73
C ASP A 290 -9.56 -15.10 5.09
N GLU A 291 -9.57 -15.96 4.07
CA GLU A 291 -8.41 -16.37 3.31
C GLU A 291 -8.66 -16.10 1.83
N ARG A 292 -7.70 -15.40 1.19
CA ARG A 292 -7.73 -15.10 -0.24
C ARG A 292 -6.36 -15.34 -0.85
N SER A 293 -6.28 -16.31 -1.73
CA SER A 293 -5.00 -16.81 -2.24
C SER A 293 -4.12 -17.23 -1.03
N ASP A 294 -2.93 -16.67 -0.89
CA ASP A 294 -2.00 -16.96 0.19
C ASP A 294 -2.08 -15.97 1.38
N TRP A 295 -3.13 -15.15 1.43
CA TRP A 295 -3.29 -14.09 2.43
C TRP A 295 -4.44 -14.35 3.38
N VAL A 296 -4.17 -14.17 4.66
CA VAL A 296 -5.13 -14.35 5.74
C VAL A 296 -5.40 -13.01 6.44
N ARG A 297 -6.67 -12.76 6.72
CA ARG A 297 -7.15 -11.72 7.62
C ARG A 297 -7.81 -12.37 8.82
N LEU A 298 -7.53 -11.87 10.01
CA LEU A 298 -8.13 -12.27 11.27
C LEU A 298 -8.90 -11.10 11.86
N VAL A 299 -10.10 -11.37 12.38
CA VAL A 299 -10.78 -10.49 13.34
C VAL A 299 -10.72 -11.17 14.70
N MET A 300 -10.26 -10.42 15.69
CA MET A 300 -10.00 -10.96 17.03
C MET A 300 -10.61 -10.04 18.09
N THR A 301 -10.99 -10.61 19.23
CA THR A 301 -11.50 -9.88 20.39
C THR A 301 -10.76 -10.31 21.65
N ALA A 302 -10.77 -9.44 22.67
CA ALA A 302 -10.16 -9.71 23.97
C ALA A 302 -11.07 -10.53 24.88
#